data_79b082386b7c859e036a93f5f647d447
#
_entry.id   79b082386b7c859e036a93f5f647d447
#
_cell.length_a   1.000
_cell.length_b   1.000
_cell.length_c   1.000
_cell.angle_alpha   90.00
_cell.angle_beta   90.00
_cell.angle_gamma   90.00
#
_symmetry.space_group_name_H-M   'P 1'
#
loop_
_entity.id
_entity.type
_entity.pdbx_description
1 polymer ?
#
loop_
_entity_poly.entity_id
_entity_poly.type
_entity_poly.pdbx_seq_one_letter_code
_entity_poly.pdbx_strand_id
1 'polypeptide(L)'
;LDVEDVDFKNNGIKVTRKGGNEMVVYFGPEVEKALKKYLEVRENITPLAGHEHALFYSTQRRRIGVQAIENLVKKYAREITTTKKITPHKLRSTYGTNLYRETGDIYLVADVLGHSDVNTTKKHYAALEDERRRSARNAVKLRENQGITP
;
A
#
# COMPACT_ATOMS: atom_id res chain seq x y z
N LEU A 1 -9.61 -1.99 -11.17
CA LEU A 1 -10.44 -2.59 -10.12
C LEU A 1 -11.91 -2.49 -10.46
N ASP A 2 -12.64 -3.55 -10.20
CA ASP A 2 -14.09 -3.58 -10.28
C ASP A 2 -14.71 -3.47 -8.88
N VAL A 3 -15.97 -3.04 -8.83
CA VAL A 3 -16.67 -2.91 -7.54
C VAL A 3 -16.79 -4.27 -6.84
N GLU A 4 -16.91 -5.35 -7.61
CA GLU A 4 -16.98 -6.71 -7.10
C GLU A 4 -15.68 -7.22 -6.48
N ASP A 5 -14.56 -6.56 -6.75
CA ASP A 5 -13.26 -6.93 -6.17
C ASP A 5 -13.14 -6.56 -4.69
N VAL A 6 -14.03 -5.71 -4.19
CA VAL A 6 -14.01 -5.27 -2.80
C VAL A 6 -14.87 -6.19 -1.95
N ASP A 7 -14.25 -6.77 -0.92
CA ASP A 7 -14.90 -7.64 0.06
C ASP A 7 -14.87 -6.97 1.44
N PHE A 8 -15.98 -6.37 1.84
CA PHE A 8 -16.10 -5.73 3.16
C PHE A 8 -16.25 -6.73 4.32
N LYS A 9 -16.62 -7.96 4.03
CA LYS A 9 -16.71 -9.00 5.06
C LYS A 9 -15.34 -9.36 5.61
N ASN A 10 -14.36 -9.45 4.70
CA ASN A 10 -12.97 -9.81 5.03
C ASN A 10 -12.01 -8.62 4.93
N ASN A 11 -12.51 -7.43 4.62
CA ASN A 11 -11.72 -6.21 4.46
C ASN A 11 -10.57 -6.37 3.47
N GLY A 12 -10.86 -6.99 2.33
CA GLY A 12 -9.90 -7.26 1.29
C GLY A 12 -10.30 -6.74 -0.07
N ILE A 13 -9.31 -6.52 -0.90
CA ILE A 13 -9.50 -6.17 -2.31
C ILE A 13 -8.72 -7.16 -3.16
N LYS A 14 -9.39 -7.81 -4.09
CA LYS A 14 -8.73 -8.66 -5.07
C LYS A 14 -8.07 -7.78 -6.13
N VAL A 15 -6.76 -7.91 -6.29
CA VAL A 15 -6.01 -7.20 -7.31
C VAL A 15 -5.38 -8.19 -8.29
N THR A 16 -5.38 -7.81 -9.55
CA THR A 16 -4.72 -8.58 -10.60
C THR A 16 -3.41 -7.89 -10.96
N ARG A 17 -2.32 -8.60 -10.78
CA ARG A 17 -0.99 -8.11 -11.10
C ARG A 17 -0.73 -8.16 -12.61
N LYS A 18 0.28 -7.41 -13.04
CA LYS A 18 0.82 -7.54 -14.37
C LYS A 18 1.24 -9.01 -14.60
N GLY A 19 0.71 -9.64 -15.66
CA GLY A 19 0.91 -11.06 -15.93
C GLY A 19 -0.25 -11.96 -15.52
N GLY A 20 -1.32 -11.40 -14.96
CA GLY A 20 -2.56 -12.13 -14.66
C GLY A 20 -2.64 -12.79 -13.29
N ASN A 21 -1.60 -12.73 -12.48
CA ASN A 21 -1.63 -13.27 -11.12
C ASN A 21 -2.51 -12.42 -10.21
N GLU A 22 -3.41 -13.08 -9.50
CA GLU A 22 -4.29 -12.43 -8.55
C GLU A 22 -3.73 -12.52 -7.11
N MET A 23 -4.01 -11.50 -6.33
CA MET A 23 -3.75 -11.49 -4.90
C MET A 23 -4.83 -10.69 -4.18
N VAL A 24 -4.94 -10.89 -2.88
CA VAL A 24 -5.80 -10.07 -2.02
C VAL A 24 -4.92 -9.15 -1.20
N VAL A 25 -5.23 -7.87 -1.22
CA VAL A 25 -4.66 -6.88 -0.29
C VAL A 25 -5.72 -6.51 0.73
N TYR A 26 -5.31 -6.39 1.98
CA TYR A 26 -6.24 -6.08 3.08
C TYR A 26 -6.14 -4.62 3.46
N PHE A 27 -7.27 -4.04 3.84
CA PHE A 27 -7.34 -2.64 4.25
C PHE A 27 -7.84 -2.51 5.69
N GLY A 28 -7.38 -1.44 6.34
CA GLY A 28 -7.78 -1.11 7.71
C GLY A 28 -9.06 -0.27 7.78
N PRO A 29 -9.47 0.10 9.02
CA PRO A 29 -10.72 0.81 9.26
C PRO A 29 -10.84 2.17 8.55
N GLU A 30 -9.74 2.88 8.40
CA GLU A 30 -9.73 4.20 7.74
C GLU A 30 -10.05 4.08 6.25
N VAL A 31 -9.46 3.10 5.58
CA VAL A 31 -9.72 2.83 4.16
C VAL A 31 -11.14 2.28 3.99
N GLU A 32 -11.59 1.40 4.87
CA GLU A 32 -12.97 0.88 4.87
C GLU A 32 -13.98 2.03 4.90
N LYS A 33 -13.81 2.95 5.83
CA LYS A 33 -14.69 4.13 5.98
C LYS A 33 -14.68 4.98 4.72
N ALA A 34 -13.51 5.24 4.15
CA ALA A 34 -13.37 6.04 2.93
C ALA A 34 -14.02 5.35 1.72
N LEU A 35 -13.84 4.04 1.57
CA LEU A 35 -14.45 3.26 0.50
C LEU A 35 -15.97 3.24 0.60
N LYS A 36 -16.52 3.02 1.78
CA LYS A 36 -17.98 3.02 2.01
C LYS A 36 -18.58 4.38 1.66
N LYS A 37 -17.94 5.46 2.10
CA LYS A 37 -18.37 6.83 1.79
C LYS A 37 -18.32 7.10 0.28
N TYR A 38 -17.28 6.65 -0.39
CA TYR A 38 -17.15 6.77 -1.83
C TYR A 38 -18.24 5.98 -2.56
N LEU A 39 -18.55 4.76 -2.13
CA LEU A 39 -19.57 3.92 -2.75
C LEU A 39 -20.96 4.55 -2.69
N GLU A 40 -21.28 5.27 -1.61
CA GLU A 40 -22.51 6.05 -1.53
C GLU A 40 -22.59 7.13 -2.62
N VAL A 41 -21.50 7.84 -2.86
CA VAL A 41 -21.40 8.82 -3.94
C VAL A 41 -21.49 8.15 -5.30
N ARG A 42 -20.84 7.00 -5.45
CA ARG A 42 -20.82 6.22 -6.69
C ARG A 42 -22.21 5.81 -7.15
N GLU A 43 -23.10 5.47 -6.24
CA GLU A 43 -24.49 5.10 -6.55
C GLU A 43 -25.25 6.21 -7.29
N ASN A 44 -24.87 7.45 -7.10
CA ASN A 44 -25.48 8.62 -7.75
C ASN A 44 -24.86 8.94 -9.13
N ILE A 45 -23.86 8.20 -9.54
CA ILE A 45 -23.19 8.39 -10.83
C ILE A 45 -23.74 7.40 -11.83
N THR A 46 -24.25 7.88 -12.96
CA THR A 46 -24.65 7.03 -14.08
C THR A 46 -23.44 6.84 -14.98
N PRO A 47 -22.81 5.64 -14.99
CA PRO A 47 -21.62 5.43 -15.78
C PRO A 47 -21.94 5.37 -17.29
N LEU A 48 -20.95 5.64 -18.11
CA LEU A 48 -21.07 5.37 -19.54
C LEU A 48 -21.13 3.87 -19.79
N ALA A 49 -21.78 3.47 -20.88
CA ALA A 49 -21.92 2.07 -21.26
C ALA A 49 -20.56 1.35 -21.32
N GLY A 50 -20.49 0.17 -20.71
CA GLY A 50 -19.28 -0.62 -20.62
C GLY A 50 -18.40 -0.33 -19.40
N HIS A 51 -18.75 0.69 -18.59
CA HIS A 51 -17.98 1.08 -17.40
C HIS A 51 -18.71 0.83 -16.07
N GLU A 52 -19.82 0.10 -16.10
CA GLU A 52 -20.70 -0.10 -14.95
C GLU A 52 -20.02 -0.81 -13.78
N HIS A 53 -19.06 -1.67 -14.05
CA HIS A 53 -18.35 -2.45 -13.03
C HIS A 53 -17.12 -1.75 -12.44
N ALA A 54 -16.70 -0.63 -13.02
CA ALA A 54 -15.53 0.09 -12.52
C ALA A 54 -15.73 0.54 -11.08
N LEU A 55 -14.76 0.27 -10.22
CA LEU A 55 -14.82 0.73 -8.83
C LEU A 55 -14.74 2.26 -8.78
N PHE A 56 -13.79 2.85 -9.48
CA PHE A 56 -13.59 4.29 -9.49
C PHE A 56 -13.94 4.89 -10.86
N TYR A 57 -14.73 5.94 -10.83
CA TYR A 57 -15.12 6.68 -12.03
C TYR A 57 -14.34 8.00 -12.16
N SER A 58 -13.96 8.32 -13.38
CA SER A 58 -13.47 9.65 -13.70
C SER A 58 -14.64 10.65 -13.76
N THR A 59 -14.31 11.95 -13.88
CA THR A 59 -15.33 13.00 -14.09
C THR A 59 -16.12 12.81 -15.37
N GLN A 60 -15.61 12.02 -16.31
CA GLN A 60 -16.31 11.65 -17.55
C GLN A 60 -17.16 10.39 -17.43
N ARG A 61 -17.38 9.89 -16.21
CA ARG A 61 -18.19 8.70 -15.90
C ARG A 61 -17.65 7.42 -16.53
N ARG A 62 -16.35 7.36 -16.71
CA ARG A 62 -15.60 6.19 -17.19
C ARG A 62 -14.75 5.61 -16.08
N ARG A 63 -14.31 4.37 -16.28
CA ARG A 63 -13.27 3.79 -15.42
C ARG A 63 -12.10 4.75 -15.37
N ILE A 64 -11.66 5.10 -14.16
CA ILE A 64 -10.54 6.01 -13.98
C ILE A 64 -9.25 5.42 -14.57
N GLY A 65 -8.51 6.24 -15.29
CA GLY A 65 -7.23 5.83 -15.88
C GLY A 65 -6.05 6.18 -14.98
N VAL A 66 -4.90 5.65 -15.34
CA VAL A 66 -3.63 5.86 -14.60
C VAL A 66 -3.29 7.35 -14.49
N GLN A 67 -3.39 8.09 -15.60
CA GLN A 67 -3.07 9.52 -15.62
C GLN A 67 -3.98 10.33 -14.69
N ALA A 68 -5.26 10.00 -14.65
CA ALA A 68 -6.21 10.67 -13.76
C ALA A 68 -5.89 10.41 -12.28
N ILE A 69 -5.47 9.20 -11.94
CA ILE A 69 -5.02 8.86 -10.58
C ILE A 69 -3.76 9.63 -10.21
N GLU A 70 -2.80 9.69 -11.12
CA GLU A 70 -1.56 10.48 -10.91
C GLU A 70 -1.88 11.96 -10.68
N ASN A 71 -2.81 12.51 -11.44
CA ASN A 71 -3.24 13.90 -11.29
C ASN A 71 -3.96 14.15 -9.95
N LEU A 72 -4.78 13.21 -9.50
CA LEU A 72 -5.43 13.29 -8.19
C LEU A 72 -4.41 13.28 -7.06
N VAL A 73 -3.47 12.37 -7.09
CA VAL A 73 -2.40 12.30 -6.08
C VAL A 73 -1.61 13.60 -6.06
N LYS A 74 -1.24 14.11 -7.21
CA LYS A 74 -0.52 15.39 -7.35
C LYS A 74 -1.32 16.56 -6.80
N LYS A 75 -2.62 16.62 -7.09
CA LYS A 75 -3.52 17.66 -6.60
C LYS A 75 -3.57 17.72 -5.08
N TYR A 76 -3.82 16.57 -4.44
CA TYR A 76 -3.92 16.51 -2.98
C TYR A 76 -2.57 16.64 -2.28
N ALA A 77 -1.51 16.15 -2.88
CA ALA A 77 -0.17 16.29 -2.32
C ALA A 77 0.29 17.75 -2.28
N ARG A 78 -0.13 18.59 -3.23
CA ARG A 78 0.19 20.02 -3.23
C ARG A 78 -0.38 20.79 -2.04
N GLU A 79 -1.45 20.30 -1.45
CA GLU A 79 -2.03 20.90 -0.24
C GLU A 79 -1.14 20.68 0.98
N ILE A 80 -0.28 19.65 0.95
CA ILE A 80 0.60 19.27 2.05
C ILE A 80 2.03 19.76 1.83
N THR A 81 2.51 19.67 0.59
CA THR A 81 3.90 20.05 0.24
C THR A 81 3.96 20.65 -1.16
N THR A 82 4.69 21.73 -1.32
CA THR A 82 4.96 22.36 -2.61
C THR A 82 6.35 22.03 -3.16
N THR A 83 7.22 21.46 -2.30
CA THR A 83 8.62 21.20 -2.62
C THR A 83 8.90 19.77 -3.04
N LYS A 84 8.04 18.82 -2.64
CA LYS A 84 8.19 17.40 -2.96
C LYS A 84 7.23 16.99 -4.05
N LYS A 85 7.73 16.25 -5.03
CA LYS A 85 6.91 15.60 -6.04
C LYS A 85 6.38 14.28 -5.48
N ILE A 86 5.11 14.23 -5.16
CA ILE A 86 4.44 13.02 -4.68
C ILE A 86 3.68 12.36 -5.83
N THR A 87 3.93 11.10 -6.03
CA THR A 87 3.30 10.26 -7.07
C THR A 87 2.69 9.02 -6.42
N PRO A 88 1.81 8.27 -7.10
CA PRO A 88 1.34 6.98 -6.61
C PRO A 88 2.49 6.02 -6.28
N HIS A 89 3.54 6.04 -7.09
CA HIS A 89 4.73 5.22 -6.86
C HIS A 89 5.46 5.60 -5.57
N LYS A 90 5.54 6.90 -5.26
CA LYS A 90 6.08 7.39 -3.99
C LYS A 90 5.25 6.95 -2.79
N LEU A 91 3.93 6.98 -2.91
CA LEU A 91 3.03 6.49 -1.87
C LEU A 91 3.24 4.99 -1.61
N ARG A 92 3.37 4.22 -2.68
CA ARG A 92 3.67 2.79 -2.60
C ARG A 92 5.01 2.53 -1.90
N SER A 93 6.06 3.26 -2.25
CA SER A 93 7.38 3.15 -1.64
C SER A 93 7.34 3.52 -0.14
N THR A 94 6.61 4.56 0.20
CA THR A 94 6.41 4.98 1.59
C THR A 94 5.70 3.90 2.40
N TYR A 95 4.66 3.30 1.84
CA TYR A 95 3.96 2.20 2.46
C TYR A 95 4.90 1.01 2.72
N GLY A 96 5.68 0.61 1.73
CA GLY A 96 6.64 -0.49 1.87
C GLY A 96 7.70 -0.21 2.92
N THR A 97 8.22 1.02 2.97
CA THR A 97 9.18 1.46 3.98
C THR A 97 8.60 1.37 5.39
N ASN A 98 7.39 1.87 5.58
CA ASN A 98 6.72 1.83 6.87
C ASN A 98 6.40 0.40 7.30
N LEU A 99 5.93 -0.42 6.38
CA LEU A 99 5.66 -1.84 6.64
C LEU A 99 6.94 -2.58 7.07
N TYR A 100 8.05 -2.31 6.39
CA TYR A 100 9.33 -2.90 6.77
C TYR A 100 9.81 -2.45 8.15
N ARG A 101 9.69 -1.15 8.46
CA ARG A 101 10.05 -0.61 9.77
C ARG A 101 9.25 -1.24 10.90
N GLU A 102 7.94 -1.42 10.68
CA GLU A 102 7.05 -1.98 11.69
C GLU A 102 7.22 -3.49 11.89
N THR A 103 7.44 -4.24 10.81
CA THR A 103 7.46 -5.70 10.86
C THR A 103 8.84 -6.31 10.82
N GLY A 104 9.80 -5.64 10.19
CA GLY A 104 11.13 -6.20 9.95
C GLY A 104 11.16 -7.37 8.98
N ASP A 105 10.06 -7.63 8.31
CA ASP A 105 9.89 -8.80 7.45
C ASP A 105 9.91 -8.38 5.98
N ILE A 106 11.07 -8.54 5.35
CA ILE A 106 11.27 -8.17 3.95
C ILE A 106 10.47 -9.06 2.99
N TYR A 107 10.21 -10.30 3.37
CA TYR A 107 9.40 -11.21 2.56
C TYR A 107 7.94 -10.79 2.56
N LEU A 108 7.43 -10.33 3.70
CA LEU A 108 6.09 -9.76 3.79
C LEU A 108 5.97 -8.51 2.92
N VAL A 109 6.96 -7.62 2.97
CA VAL A 109 6.97 -6.41 2.13
C VAL A 109 6.95 -6.78 0.65
N ALA A 110 7.79 -7.73 0.23
CA ALA A 110 7.81 -8.20 -1.15
C ALA A 110 6.46 -8.76 -1.58
N ASP A 111 5.83 -9.57 -0.74
CA ASP A 111 4.53 -10.18 -1.01
C ASP A 111 3.44 -9.12 -1.15
N VAL A 112 3.32 -8.22 -0.19
CA VAL A 112 2.29 -7.17 -0.19
C VAL A 112 2.47 -6.21 -1.37
N LEU A 113 3.71 -5.84 -1.72
CA LEU A 113 3.99 -5.01 -2.89
C LEU A 113 3.88 -5.78 -4.21
N GLY A 114 3.74 -7.09 -4.16
CA GLY A 114 3.59 -7.88 -5.37
C GLY A 114 4.87 -8.10 -6.14
N HIS A 115 6.03 -8.02 -5.49
CA HIS A 115 7.30 -8.36 -6.11
C HIS A 115 7.41 -9.87 -6.25
N SER A 116 7.62 -10.36 -7.47
CA SER A 116 7.82 -11.78 -7.74
C SER A 116 9.18 -12.28 -7.24
N ASP A 117 10.16 -11.40 -7.12
CA ASP A 117 11.49 -11.68 -6.63
C ASP A 117 11.78 -10.83 -5.39
N VAL A 118 12.00 -11.50 -4.25
CA VAL A 118 12.35 -10.84 -2.99
C VAL A 118 13.69 -10.08 -3.08
N ASN A 119 14.59 -10.46 -3.95
CA ASN A 119 15.86 -9.77 -4.14
C ASN A 119 15.68 -8.34 -4.64
N THR A 120 14.67 -8.08 -5.46
CA THR A 120 14.30 -6.72 -5.88
C THR A 120 13.94 -5.87 -4.66
N THR A 121 13.16 -6.41 -3.75
CA THR A 121 12.77 -5.73 -2.51
C THR A 121 13.96 -5.53 -1.59
N LYS A 122 14.79 -6.56 -1.38
CA LYS A 122 15.99 -6.47 -0.56
C LYS A 122 16.94 -5.38 -1.04
N LYS A 123 17.17 -5.32 -2.35
CA LYS A 123 18.02 -4.29 -2.95
C LYS A 123 17.49 -2.89 -2.70
N HIS A 124 16.19 -2.72 -2.81
CA HIS A 124 15.53 -1.43 -2.60
C HIS A 124 15.58 -0.96 -1.14
N TYR A 125 15.54 -1.89 -0.19
CA TYR A 125 15.51 -1.59 1.25
C TYR A 125 16.80 -1.95 1.98
N ALA A 126 17.92 -2.09 1.28
CA ALA A 126 19.21 -2.49 1.86
C ALA A 126 19.67 -1.61 3.03
N ALA A 127 19.48 -0.30 2.93
CA ALA A 127 19.84 0.63 4.02
C ALA A 127 19.02 0.39 5.29
N LEU A 128 17.72 0.07 5.15
CA LEU A 128 16.84 -0.23 6.27
C LEU A 128 17.20 -1.58 6.91
N GLU A 129 17.63 -2.54 6.12
CA GLU A 129 18.12 -3.84 6.64
C GLU A 129 19.36 -3.64 7.51
N ASP A 130 20.30 -2.80 7.07
CA ASP A 130 21.50 -2.50 7.83
C ASP A 130 21.16 -1.78 9.16
N GLU A 131 20.25 -0.82 9.11
CA GLU A 131 19.74 -0.15 10.30
C GLU A 131 19.15 -1.17 11.29
N ARG A 132 18.38 -2.12 10.83
CA ARG A 132 17.79 -3.17 11.65
C ARG A 132 18.85 -4.10 12.24
N ARG A 133 19.87 -4.47 11.48
CA ARG A 133 20.99 -5.26 11.99
C ARG A 133 21.70 -4.55 13.13
N ARG A 134 21.92 -3.24 13.00
CA ARG A 134 22.51 -2.42 14.06
C ARG A 134 21.62 -2.38 15.30
N SER A 135 20.32 -2.24 15.12
CA SER A 135 19.37 -2.24 16.22
C SER A 135 19.29 -3.59 16.92
N ALA A 136 19.53 -4.69 16.20
CA ALA A 136 19.49 -6.04 16.75
C ALA A 136 20.48 -6.28 17.88
N ARG A 137 21.60 -5.52 17.92
CA ARG A 137 22.58 -5.63 19.00
C ARG A 137 21.99 -5.36 20.38
N ASN A 138 20.91 -4.61 20.45
CA ASN A 138 20.24 -4.25 21.70
C ASN A 138 18.98 -5.09 21.96
N ALA A 139 18.58 -5.96 21.02
CA ALA A 139 17.36 -6.75 21.12
C ALA A 139 17.52 -7.97 22.05
N VAL A 140 18.72 -8.51 22.11
CA VAL A 140 19.03 -9.64 22.97
C VAL A 140 19.75 -9.12 24.21
N LYS A 141 19.12 -9.32 25.37
CA LYS A 141 19.75 -9.02 26.65
C LYS A 141 20.61 -10.17 27.07
N LEU A 142 21.91 -9.95 27.10
CA LEU A 142 22.84 -10.90 27.69
C LEU A 142 22.68 -10.86 29.21
N ARG A 143 22.99 -11.97 29.87
CA ARG A 143 22.94 -12.07 31.31
C ARG A 143 24.14 -11.32 31.93
N GLU A 144 24.13 -10.02 31.82
CA GLU A 144 25.13 -9.19 32.44
C GLU A 144 24.77 -8.95 33.90
N ASN A 145 25.72 -9.22 34.79
CA ASN A 145 25.67 -8.83 36.21
C ASN A 145 24.46 -9.24 37.01
N GLN A 146 23.67 -10.20 36.54
CA GLN A 146 22.60 -10.78 37.34
C GLN A 146 23.12 -11.89 38.23
N GLY A 147 23.68 -11.49 39.34
CA GLY A 147 24.13 -12.44 40.32
C GLY A 147 25.39 -13.23 39.94
N ILE A 148 26.10 -12.79 38.91
CA ILE A 148 27.44 -13.27 38.61
C ILE A 148 28.39 -12.29 39.23
N THR A 149 28.63 -12.49 40.48
CA THR A 149 29.83 -11.91 41.11
C THR A 149 30.98 -12.81 40.77
N PRO A 150 32.09 -12.27 40.30
CA PRO A 150 33.29 -13.05 40.13
C PRO A 150 33.70 -13.68 41.44
#